data_fd905afcb23e80b96c1d40842b142fff
#
_entry.id   fd905afcb23e80b96c1d40842b142fff
#
_cell.length_a   1.000
_cell.length_b   1.000
_cell.length_c   1.000
_cell.angle_alpha   90.00
_cell.angle_beta   90.00
_cell.angle_gamma   90.00
#
_symmetry.space_group_name_H-M   'P 1'
#
loop_
_entity.id
_entity.type
_entity.pdbx_description
1 polymer ?
#
loop_
_entity_poly.entity_id
_entity_poly.type
_entity_poly.pdbx_seq_one_letter_code
_entity_poly.pdbx_strand_id
1 'polypeptide(L)'
;VPYQQALDSGVTALFGEKYGDFVRVITFDDTFSKELCGGIHVASTGQIGYFKIISESAVAAGVRRIEAISGTAAATYIREQDALVQEFKTALKNPKDILDALNQLLQENTNLKKEVEKATQEKALGLTADLVNQAESINGIQFVAQKVDLPNAEAVKTLAYSLKDKLPNLYVVLAAEIDGKPSLTVMLSENLVKEKNLNAGNIIRELAKEIDGGGGGQPFYATAGGKNSAGIEKALLQAKNYIPKL
;
A
#
# COMPACT_ATOMS: atom_id res chain seq x y z
N VAL A 1 -8.54 -44.69 -41.87
CA VAL A 1 -7.37 -45.21 -42.61
C VAL A 1 -6.46 -45.97 -41.67
N PRO A 2 -5.56 -46.84 -42.19
CA PRO A 2 -4.50 -47.44 -41.36
C PRO A 2 -3.64 -46.38 -40.70
N TYR A 3 -3.22 -46.59 -39.45
CA TYR A 3 -2.46 -45.62 -38.65
C TYR A 3 -1.17 -45.12 -39.34
N GLN A 4 -0.40 -46.09 -39.89
CA GLN A 4 0.82 -45.72 -40.59
C GLN A 4 0.57 -44.85 -41.81
N GLN A 5 -0.45 -45.13 -42.58
CA GLN A 5 -0.87 -44.33 -43.74
C GLN A 5 -1.27 -42.90 -43.34
N ALA A 6 -1.92 -42.74 -42.18
CA ALA A 6 -2.25 -41.42 -41.63
C ALA A 6 -0.96 -40.62 -41.34
N LEU A 7 -0.01 -41.21 -40.63
CA LEU A 7 1.27 -40.56 -40.31
C LEU A 7 2.05 -40.16 -41.56
N ASP A 8 2.12 -41.04 -42.55
CA ASP A 8 2.82 -40.81 -43.84
C ASP A 8 2.18 -39.62 -44.61
N SER A 9 0.91 -39.31 -44.35
CA SER A 9 0.21 -38.16 -44.95
C SER A 9 0.38 -36.84 -44.22
N GLY A 10 1.24 -36.82 -43.20
CA GLY A 10 1.55 -35.62 -42.44
C GLY A 10 0.48 -35.16 -41.44
N VAL A 11 -0.34 -36.10 -40.97
CA VAL A 11 -1.41 -35.84 -39.99
C VAL A 11 -0.80 -35.59 -38.61
N THR A 12 -1.30 -34.60 -37.88
CA THR A 12 -0.92 -34.35 -36.49
C THR A 12 -1.53 -35.42 -35.58
N ALA A 13 -0.67 -36.17 -34.87
CA ALA A 13 -1.05 -37.10 -33.83
C ALA A 13 -0.70 -36.52 -32.45
N LEU A 14 -1.61 -36.64 -31.48
CA LEU A 14 -1.35 -36.15 -30.11
C LEU A 14 -0.29 -37.01 -29.41
N PHE A 15 0.64 -36.35 -28.76
CA PHE A 15 1.74 -37.00 -28.04
C PHE A 15 1.19 -37.74 -26.80
N GLY A 16 1.51 -39.05 -26.70
CA GLY A 16 1.15 -39.87 -25.54
C GLY A 16 -0.20 -40.59 -25.67
N GLU A 17 -0.97 -40.42 -26.73
CA GLU A 17 -2.17 -41.25 -27.01
C GLU A 17 -1.82 -42.59 -27.66
N LYS A 18 -2.59 -43.63 -27.29
CA LYS A 18 -2.46 -44.94 -27.90
C LYS A 18 -3.50 -45.07 -29.00
N TYR A 19 -3.05 -45.18 -30.22
CA TYR A 19 -3.90 -45.35 -31.38
C TYR A 19 -3.98 -46.85 -31.76
N GLY A 20 -5.16 -47.28 -32.25
CA GLY A 20 -5.34 -48.61 -32.83
C GLY A 20 -4.79 -48.71 -34.26
N ASP A 21 -4.89 -49.89 -34.86
CA ASP A 21 -4.44 -50.15 -36.23
C ASP A 21 -5.14 -49.29 -37.28
N PHE A 22 -6.37 -48.85 -37.00
CA PHE A 22 -7.16 -47.94 -37.82
C PHE A 22 -7.53 -46.70 -37.05
N VAL A 23 -7.38 -45.54 -37.69
CA VAL A 23 -7.60 -44.23 -37.10
C VAL A 23 -8.56 -43.41 -37.97
N ARG A 24 -9.25 -42.46 -37.31
CA ARG A 24 -10.04 -41.43 -37.97
C ARG A 24 -9.22 -40.19 -38.16
N VAL A 25 -9.08 -39.75 -39.41
CA VAL A 25 -8.44 -38.49 -39.80
C VAL A 25 -9.52 -37.46 -40.02
N ILE A 26 -9.41 -36.34 -39.35
CA ILE A 26 -10.22 -35.13 -39.60
C ILE A 26 -9.38 -34.16 -40.41
N THR A 27 -9.88 -33.72 -41.53
CA THR A 27 -9.25 -32.73 -42.39
C THR A 27 -10.13 -31.51 -42.44
N PHE A 28 -9.62 -30.41 -41.89
CA PHE A 28 -10.24 -29.09 -42.02
C PHE A 28 -9.74 -28.36 -43.27
N ASP A 29 -8.49 -28.52 -43.56
CA ASP A 29 -7.80 -28.03 -44.74
C ASP A 29 -6.62 -28.96 -45.07
N ASP A 30 -6.42 -29.29 -46.35
CA ASP A 30 -5.40 -30.22 -46.76
C ASP A 30 -3.97 -29.82 -46.48
N THR A 31 -3.72 -28.52 -46.40
CA THR A 31 -2.39 -27.94 -46.19
C THR A 31 -2.18 -27.38 -44.79
N PHE A 32 -3.26 -27.02 -44.10
CA PHE A 32 -3.20 -26.29 -42.84
C PHE A 32 -3.54 -27.15 -41.61
N SER A 33 -4.57 -28.01 -41.68
CA SER A 33 -5.04 -28.75 -40.49
C SER A 33 -5.61 -30.09 -40.81
N LYS A 34 -4.83 -31.15 -40.48
CA LYS A 34 -5.22 -32.54 -40.46
C LYS A 34 -4.82 -33.14 -39.12
N GLU A 35 -5.75 -33.83 -38.46
CA GLU A 35 -5.49 -34.41 -37.13
C GLU A 35 -6.13 -35.75 -36.94
N LEU A 36 -5.54 -36.57 -36.07
CA LEU A 36 -6.19 -37.81 -35.59
C LEU A 36 -7.15 -37.45 -34.46
N CYS A 37 -8.44 -37.66 -34.67
CA CYS A 37 -9.44 -37.38 -33.65
C CYS A 37 -10.64 -38.32 -33.73
N GLY A 38 -10.94 -39.02 -32.64
CA GLY A 38 -12.13 -39.85 -32.48
C GLY A 38 -13.36 -39.07 -32.01
N GLY A 39 -13.22 -37.80 -31.62
CA GLY A 39 -14.28 -36.98 -31.06
C GLY A 39 -15.31 -36.47 -32.07
N ILE A 40 -16.33 -35.78 -31.56
CA ILE A 40 -17.35 -35.11 -32.36
C ILE A 40 -16.88 -33.72 -32.73
N HIS A 41 -17.01 -33.33 -33.98
CA HIS A 41 -16.66 -32.04 -34.51
C HIS A 41 -17.89 -31.25 -34.97
N VAL A 42 -17.82 -29.92 -34.88
CA VAL A 42 -18.81 -29.05 -35.53
C VAL A 42 -18.67 -29.15 -37.05
N ALA A 43 -19.77 -28.98 -37.78
CA ALA A 43 -19.75 -29.06 -39.24
C ALA A 43 -19.05 -27.85 -39.90
N SER A 44 -18.96 -26.72 -39.20
CA SER A 44 -18.34 -25.47 -39.68
C SER A 44 -17.78 -24.68 -38.51
N THR A 45 -16.65 -24.05 -38.69
CA THR A 45 -16.04 -23.16 -37.71
C THR A 45 -16.94 -21.99 -37.32
N GLY A 46 -17.83 -21.55 -38.22
CA GLY A 46 -18.84 -20.54 -37.93
C GLY A 46 -19.82 -20.94 -36.80
N GLN A 47 -20.00 -22.22 -36.53
CA GLN A 47 -20.82 -22.70 -35.41
C GLN A 47 -20.17 -22.52 -34.03
N ILE A 48 -18.86 -22.33 -33.98
CA ILE A 48 -18.12 -22.04 -32.75
C ILE A 48 -18.48 -20.64 -32.21
N GLY A 49 -18.81 -19.72 -33.13
CA GLY A 49 -19.07 -18.33 -32.78
C GLY A 49 -17.81 -17.58 -32.31
N TYR A 50 -17.99 -16.68 -31.35
CA TYR A 50 -16.86 -15.98 -30.77
C TYR A 50 -15.96 -16.92 -29.97
N PHE A 51 -14.66 -16.81 -30.20
CA PHE A 51 -13.64 -17.61 -29.56
C PHE A 51 -12.62 -16.70 -28.87
N LYS A 52 -12.30 -17.01 -27.61
CA LYS A 52 -11.34 -16.23 -26.80
C LYS A 52 -10.39 -17.18 -26.09
N ILE A 53 -9.10 -17.03 -26.32
CA ILE A 53 -8.06 -17.64 -25.47
C ILE A 53 -8.02 -16.85 -24.16
N ILE A 54 -8.17 -17.56 -23.04
CA ILE A 54 -8.17 -16.99 -21.69
C ILE A 54 -6.86 -17.26 -20.95
N SER A 55 -6.17 -18.36 -21.24
CA SER A 55 -4.87 -18.65 -20.64
C SER A 55 -3.98 -19.48 -21.54
N GLU A 56 -2.68 -19.34 -21.35
CA GLU A 56 -1.65 -20.21 -21.89
C GLU A 56 -0.63 -20.50 -20.77
N SER A 57 -0.31 -21.78 -20.57
CA SER A 57 0.62 -22.21 -19.50
C SER A 57 1.49 -23.37 -19.95
N ALA A 58 2.67 -23.48 -19.34
CA ALA A 58 3.51 -24.67 -19.49
C ALA A 58 2.99 -25.77 -18.55
N VAL A 59 2.82 -27.00 -19.07
CA VAL A 59 2.40 -28.18 -18.28
C VAL A 59 3.58 -29.10 -18.03
N ALA A 60 4.46 -29.27 -19.02
CA ALA A 60 5.68 -30.06 -18.95
C ALA A 60 6.73 -29.49 -19.93
N ALA A 61 7.94 -30.05 -19.91
CA ALA A 61 8.99 -29.65 -20.87
C ALA A 61 8.49 -29.89 -22.31
N GLY A 62 8.41 -28.81 -23.10
CA GLY A 62 7.93 -28.83 -24.49
C GLY A 62 6.41 -28.98 -24.67
N VAL A 63 5.62 -29.00 -23.57
CA VAL A 63 4.15 -29.12 -23.64
C VAL A 63 3.49 -27.87 -23.06
N ARG A 64 2.65 -27.21 -23.86
CA ARG A 64 1.87 -26.03 -23.47
C ARG A 64 0.39 -26.35 -23.46
N ARG A 65 -0.31 -25.75 -22.51
CA ARG A 65 -1.78 -25.81 -22.41
C ARG A 65 -2.34 -24.44 -22.79
N ILE A 66 -3.31 -24.48 -23.69
CA ILE A 66 -4.13 -23.31 -24.05
C ILE A 66 -5.54 -23.58 -23.53
N GLU A 67 -6.09 -22.63 -22.79
CA GLU A 67 -7.49 -22.65 -22.38
C GLU A 67 -8.24 -21.55 -23.14
N ALA A 68 -9.39 -21.93 -23.69
CA ALA A 68 -10.20 -21.03 -24.50
C ALA A 68 -11.68 -21.24 -24.20
N ILE A 69 -12.47 -20.22 -24.45
CA ILE A 69 -13.92 -20.24 -24.35
C ILE A 69 -14.55 -19.91 -25.70
N SER A 70 -15.74 -20.46 -25.95
CA SER A 70 -16.53 -20.20 -27.17
C SER A 70 -18.03 -20.23 -26.84
N GLY A 71 -18.87 -19.90 -27.83
CA GLY A 71 -20.33 -19.97 -27.73
C GLY A 71 -20.89 -19.15 -26.57
N THR A 72 -21.73 -19.74 -25.75
CA THR A 72 -22.42 -19.07 -24.62
C THR A 72 -21.46 -18.60 -23.54
N ALA A 73 -20.38 -19.34 -23.24
CA ALA A 73 -19.35 -18.95 -22.28
C ALA A 73 -18.61 -17.68 -22.74
N ALA A 74 -18.27 -17.61 -24.01
CA ALA A 74 -17.63 -16.42 -24.58
C ALA A 74 -18.58 -15.21 -24.61
N ALA A 75 -19.86 -15.43 -24.90
CA ALA A 75 -20.87 -14.37 -24.83
C ALA A 75 -21.09 -13.84 -23.41
N THR A 76 -21.04 -14.70 -22.41
CA THR A 76 -21.11 -14.31 -21.01
C THR A 76 -19.87 -13.50 -20.60
N TYR A 77 -18.69 -13.98 -20.96
CA TYR A 77 -17.43 -13.25 -20.73
C TYR A 77 -17.46 -11.84 -21.31
N ILE A 78 -17.92 -11.65 -22.55
CA ILE A 78 -18.03 -10.33 -23.17
C ILE A 78 -18.95 -9.42 -22.37
N ARG A 79 -20.15 -9.93 -21.98
CA ARG A 79 -21.10 -9.14 -21.18
C ARG A 79 -20.52 -8.71 -19.84
N GLU A 80 -19.77 -9.59 -19.18
CA GLU A 80 -19.10 -9.26 -17.91
C GLU A 80 -18.02 -8.17 -18.10
N GLN A 81 -17.24 -8.26 -19.20
CA GLN A 81 -16.26 -7.21 -19.51
C GLN A 81 -16.93 -5.87 -19.83
N ASP A 82 -18.00 -5.88 -20.62
CA ASP A 82 -18.77 -4.67 -20.92
C ASP A 82 -19.38 -4.06 -19.65
N ALA A 83 -19.93 -4.87 -18.76
CA ALA A 83 -20.48 -4.43 -17.49
C ALA A 83 -19.40 -3.76 -16.62
N LEU A 84 -18.21 -4.38 -16.52
CA LEU A 84 -17.07 -3.83 -15.78
C LEU A 84 -16.63 -2.47 -16.35
N VAL A 85 -16.55 -2.35 -17.68
CA VAL A 85 -16.22 -1.07 -18.33
C VAL A 85 -17.28 0.00 -18.03
N GLN A 86 -18.57 -0.36 -17.99
CA GLN A 86 -19.63 0.58 -17.65
C GLN A 86 -19.58 1.00 -16.17
N GLU A 87 -19.21 0.09 -15.26
CA GLU A 87 -18.99 0.44 -13.86
C GLU A 87 -17.85 1.44 -13.70
N PHE A 88 -16.70 1.23 -14.38
CA PHE A 88 -15.60 2.21 -14.41
C PHE A 88 -16.03 3.56 -14.96
N LYS A 89 -16.78 3.58 -16.06
CA LYS A 89 -17.33 4.82 -16.63
C LYS A 89 -18.19 5.56 -15.60
N THR A 90 -19.07 4.84 -14.95
CA THR A 90 -19.98 5.42 -13.95
C THR A 90 -19.23 5.99 -12.76
N ALA A 91 -18.25 5.23 -12.22
CA ALA A 91 -17.40 5.67 -11.12
C ALA A 91 -16.61 6.95 -11.46
N LEU A 92 -16.17 7.08 -12.70
CA LEU A 92 -15.48 8.26 -13.22
C LEU A 92 -16.43 9.36 -13.74
N LYS A 93 -17.75 9.30 -13.46
CA LYS A 93 -18.76 10.26 -13.89
C LYS A 93 -18.95 10.34 -15.42
N ASN A 94 -18.86 9.19 -16.10
CA ASN A 94 -19.08 9.01 -17.54
C ASN A 94 -18.21 9.92 -18.44
N PRO A 95 -16.88 9.90 -18.32
CA PRO A 95 -16.00 10.66 -19.19
C PRO A 95 -16.07 10.14 -20.63
N LYS A 96 -15.69 10.99 -21.59
CA LYS A 96 -15.54 10.57 -23.00
C LYS A 96 -14.38 9.59 -23.14
N ASP A 97 -13.28 9.85 -22.46
CA ASP A 97 -12.09 9.01 -22.40
C ASP A 97 -11.83 8.57 -20.95
N ILE A 98 -11.87 7.27 -20.73
CA ILE A 98 -11.67 6.67 -19.39
C ILE A 98 -10.21 6.80 -18.95
N LEU A 99 -9.27 6.58 -19.87
CA LEU A 99 -7.85 6.59 -19.54
C LEU A 99 -7.38 8.01 -19.22
N ASP A 100 -7.85 8.99 -19.97
CA ASP A 100 -7.56 10.40 -19.71
C ASP A 100 -8.12 10.82 -18.35
N ALA A 101 -9.38 10.49 -18.04
CA ALA A 101 -9.99 10.78 -16.75
C ALA A 101 -9.25 10.11 -15.58
N LEU A 102 -8.80 8.86 -15.75
CA LEU A 102 -8.00 8.16 -14.76
C LEU A 102 -6.64 8.85 -14.54
N ASN A 103 -5.96 9.22 -15.62
CA ASN A 103 -4.67 9.91 -15.52
C ASN A 103 -4.81 11.28 -14.84
N GLN A 104 -5.87 12.03 -15.13
CA GLN A 104 -6.17 13.29 -14.45
C GLN A 104 -6.41 13.07 -12.95
N LEU A 105 -7.18 12.06 -12.57
CA LEU A 105 -7.44 11.73 -11.17
C LEU A 105 -6.14 11.35 -10.42
N LEU A 106 -5.26 10.58 -11.05
CA LEU A 106 -3.97 10.20 -10.48
C LEU A 106 -3.05 11.43 -10.31
N GLN A 107 -3.05 12.33 -11.28
CA GLN A 107 -2.28 13.57 -11.21
C GLN A 107 -2.82 14.50 -10.12
N GLU A 108 -4.14 14.67 -10.03
CA GLU A 108 -4.79 15.47 -8.98
C GLU A 108 -4.48 14.92 -7.60
N ASN A 109 -4.58 13.59 -7.40
CA ASN A 109 -4.22 12.96 -6.13
C ASN A 109 -2.76 13.21 -5.75
N THR A 110 -1.84 13.18 -6.72
CA THR A 110 -0.43 13.48 -6.51
C THR A 110 -0.21 14.95 -6.10
N ASN A 111 -0.90 15.87 -6.75
CA ASN A 111 -0.82 17.29 -6.44
C ASN A 111 -1.40 17.60 -5.04
N LEU A 112 -2.58 17.04 -4.74
CA LEU A 112 -3.20 17.20 -3.42
C LEU A 112 -2.32 16.66 -2.29
N LYS A 113 -1.66 15.54 -2.49
CA LYS A 113 -0.69 15.02 -1.51
C LYS A 113 0.46 16.00 -1.25
N LYS A 114 1.02 16.61 -2.30
CA LYS A 114 2.08 17.64 -2.16
C LYS A 114 1.59 18.89 -1.46
N GLU A 115 0.37 19.33 -1.76
CA GLU A 115 -0.23 20.50 -1.09
C GLU A 115 -0.47 20.24 0.40
N VAL A 116 -1.00 19.07 0.75
CA VAL A 116 -1.18 18.67 2.16
C VAL A 116 0.17 18.61 2.89
N GLU A 117 1.20 18.03 2.25
CA GLU A 117 2.53 17.96 2.83
C GLU A 117 3.11 19.36 3.07
N LYS A 118 3.01 20.25 2.08
CA LYS A 118 3.47 21.65 2.19
C LYS A 118 2.73 22.41 3.29
N ALA A 119 1.40 22.33 3.31
CA ALA A 119 0.61 22.98 4.36
C ALA A 119 0.95 22.43 5.76
N THR A 120 1.23 21.15 5.86
CA THR A 120 1.66 20.51 7.12
C THR A 120 3.02 21.04 7.58
N GLN A 121 3.98 21.20 6.66
CA GLN A 121 5.30 21.77 6.97
C GLN A 121 5.19 23.24 7.39
N GLU A 122 4.40 24.05 6.68
CA GLU A 122 4.17 25.45 7.04
C GLU A 122 3.53 25.57 8.44
N LYS A 123 2.55 24.72 8.76
CA LYS A 123 1.94 24.65 10.09
C LYS A 123 2.96 24.28 11.16
N ALA A 124 3.81 23.29 10.92
CA ALA A 124 4.86 22.88 11.86
C ALA A 124 5.89 24.02 12.11
N LEU A 125 6.27 24.76 11.07
CA LEU A 125 7.16 25.92 11.19
C LEU A 125 6.52 27.06 12.01
N GLY A 126 5.24 27.35 11.80
CA GLY A 126 4.51 28.32 12.60
C GLY A 126 4.46 27.92 14.08
N LEU A 127 4.11 26.66 14.36
CA LEU A 127 4.13 26.14 15.74
C LEU A 127 5.51 26.21 16.40
N THR A 128 6.60 26.08 15.64
CA THR A 128 7.95 26.18 16.19
C THR A 128 8.19 27.55 16.84
N ALA A 129 7.78 28.63 16.18
CA ALA A 129 7.99 29.99 16.72
C ALA A 129 7.20 30.21 18.03
N ASP A 130 5.94 29.73 18.04
CA ASP A 130 5.06 29.86 19.20
C ASP A 130 5.61 29.07 20.40
N LEU A 131 6.06 27.82 20.17
CA LEU A 131 6.58 26.94 21.22
C LEU A 131 7.94 27.41 21.75
N VAL A 132 8.78 28.03 20.91
CA VAL A 132 10.01 28.67 21.37
C VAL A 132 9.72 29.80 22.36
N ASN A 133 8.69 30.63 22.09
CA ASN A 133 8.26 31.70 22.97
C ASN A 133 7.61 31.23 24.27
N GLN A 134 7.02 30.01 24.25
CA GLN A 134 6.36 29.37 25.40
C GLN A 134 7.31 28.50 26.23
N ALA A 135 8.55 28.35 25.83
CA ALA A 135 9.53 27.53 26.54
C ALA A 135 9.80 28.08 27.97
N GLU A 136 9.61 27.23 28.96
CA GLU A 136 9.92 27.53 30.37
C GLU A 136 11.38 27.21 30.64
N SER A 137 12.12 28.15 31.23
CA SER A 137 13.50 27.89 31.71
C SER A 137 13.47 27.37 33.15
N ILE A 138 13.77 26.08 33.34
CA ILE A 138 13.76 25.43 34.64
C ILE A 138 15.13 24.78 34.87
N ASN A 139 15.87 25.23 35.88
CA ASN A 139 17.22 24.72 36.23
C ASN A 139 18.18 24.67 35.04
N GLY A 140 18.10 25.68 34.14
CA GLY A 140 18.90 25.76 32.92
C GLY A 140 18.45 24.85 31.76
N ILE A 141 17.30 24.21 31.89
CA ILE A 141 16.67 23.39 30.88
C ILE A 141 15.52 24.18 30.25
N GLN A 142 15.49 24.25 28.92
CA GLN A 142 14.36 24.78 28.15
C GLN A 142 13.31 23.72 28.03
N PHE A 143 12.24 23.85 28.78
CA PHE A 143 11.17 22.88 28.86
C PHE A 143 9.95 23.31 28.04
N VAL A 144 9.45 22.38 27.19
CA VAL A 144 8.22 22.55 26.44
C VAL A 144 7.38 21.28 26.56
N ALA A 145 6.14 21.42 27.01
CA ALA A 145 5.17 20.32 27.05
C ALA A 145 3.84 20.80 26.48
N GLN A 146 3.50 20.34 25.28
CA GLN A 146 2.32 20.87 24.56
C GLN A 146 1.61 19.80 23.72
N LYS A 147 0.26 19.89 23.69
CA LYS A 147 -0.55 19.18 22.67
C LYS A 147 -0.50 20.00 21.38
N VAL A 148 -0.15 19.33 20.27
CA VAL A 148 -0.05 19.96 18.95
C VAL A 148 -1.05 19.30 18.00
N ASP A 149 -1.63 20.10 17.11
CA ASP A 149 -2.53 19.62 16.08
C ASP A 149 -1.75 19.43 14.77
N LEU A 150 -1.10 18.28 14.65
CA LEU A 150 -0.36 17.84 13.47
C LEU A 150 -0.87 16.48 12.98
N PRO A 151 -0.99 16.27 11.65
CA PRO A 151 -1.74 15.15 11.10
C PRO A 151 -1.01 13.81 11.16
N ASN A 152 0.30 13.80 11.37
CA ASN A 152 1.10 12.57 11.36
C ASN A 152 2.35 12.68 12.22
N ALA A 153 2.95 11.53 12.52
CA ALA A 153 4.13 11.42 13.36
C ALA A 153 5.38 12.10 12.77
N GLU A 154 5.50 12.15 11.44
CA GLU A 154 6.64 12.81 10.78
C GLU A 154 6.60 14.33 10.97
N ALA A 155 5.43 14.94 10.92
CA ALA A 155 5.26 16.36 11.20
C ALA A 155 5.61 16.70 12.67
N VAL A 156 5.20 15.86 13.62
CA VAL A 156 5.57 16.01 15.05
C VAL A 156 7.06 15.87 15.24
N LYS A 157 7.70 14.92 14.56
CA LYS A 157 9.15 14.72 14.59
C LYS A 157 9.88 15.94 14.02
N THR A 158 9.45 16.45 12.86
CA THR A 158 10.02 17.66 12.25
C THR A 158 9.94 18.84 13.19
N LEU A 159 8.79 19.05 13.85
CA LEU A 159 8.61 20.09 14.86
C LEU A 159 9.59 19.91 16.03
N ALA A 160 9.72 18.70 16.56
CA ALA A 160 10.62 18.40 17.67
C ALA A 160 12.10 18.70 17.32
N TYR A 161 12.53 18.34 16.11
CA TYR A 161 13.89 18.67 15.63
C TYR A 161 14.07 20.18 15.42
N SER A 162 13.08 20.87 14.85
CA SER A 162 13.12 22.33 14.69
C SER A 162 13.22 23.07 16.02
N LEU A 163 12.59 22.57 17.07
CA LEU A 163 12.73 23.10 18.44
C LEU A 163 14.12 22.83 19.00
N LYS A 164 14.68 21.64 18.78
CA LYS A 164 16.04 21.28 19.22
C LYS A 164 17.09 22.19 18.60
N ASP A 165 16.93 22.59 17.35
CA ASP A 165 17.87 23.48 16.64
C ASP A 165 17.80 24.91 17.14
N LYS A 166 16.65 25.34 17.72
CA LYS A 166 16.45 26.72 18.20
C LYS A 166 16.66 26.91 19.69
N LEU A 167 16.45 25.86 20.50
CA LEU A 167 16.54 25.95 21.95
C LEU A 167 17.70 25.10 22.48
N PRO A 168 18.71 25.74 23.12
CA PRO A 168 19.75 25.00 23.81
C PRO A 168 19.17 24.29 25.04
N ASN A 169 19.77 23.18 25.44
CA ASN A 169 19.33 22.38 26.60
C ASN A 169 17.83 22.03 26.56
N LEU A 170 17.32 21.68 25.39
CA LEU A 170 15.90 21.39 25.20
C LEU A 170 15.49 20.08 25.84
N TYR A 171 14.40 20.11 26.60
CA TYR A 171 13.56 18.98 26.94
C TYR A 171 12.13 19.26 26.45
N VAL A 172 11.70 18.58 25.41
CA VAL A 172 10.37 18.76 24.86
C VAL A 172 9.56 17.46 24.92
N VAL A 173 8.29 17.62 25.27
CA VAL A 173 7.26 16.58 25.20
C VAL A 173 6.12 17.11 24.33
N LEU A 174 5.94 16.53 23.17
CA LEU A 174 4.83 16.83 22.27
C LEU A 174 3.81 15.71 22.32
N ALA A 175 2.55 16.09 22.44
CA ALA A 175 1.43 15.18 22.28
C ALA A 175 0.64 15.54 21.04
N ALA A 176 0.20 14.55 20.28
CA ALA A 176 -0.66 14.73 19.12
C ALA A 176 -1.75 13.64 19.11
N GLU A 177 -2.80 13.90 18.38
CA GLU A 177 -3.85 12.93 18.10
C GLU A 177 -3.79 12.57 16.61
N ILE A 178 -3.34 11.37 16.30
CA ILE A 178 -3.10 10.89 14.93
C ILE A 178 -4.06 9.74 14.67
N ASP A 179 -4.89 9.87 13.64
CA ASP A 179 -5.95 8.89 13.31
C ASP A 179 -6.84 8.53 14.52
N GLY A 180 -7.19 9.55 15.33
CA GLY A 180 -8.00 9.39 16.53
C GLY A 180 -7.31 8.70 17.69
N LYS A 181 -5.98 8.49 17.64
CA LYS A 181 -5.19 7.85 18.69
C LYS A 181 -4.16 8.82 19.26
N PRO A 182 -3.93 8.81 20.59
CA PRO A 182 -2.91 9.63 21.20
C PRO A 182 -1.50 9.15 20.86
N SER A 183 -0.65 10.11 20.57
CA SER A 183 0.78 9.91 20.33
C SER A 183 1.58 10.88 21.18
N LEU A 184 2.63 10.40 21.82
CA LEU A 184 3.57 11.22 22.58
C LEU A 184 4.95 11.13 21.93
N THR A 185 5.66 12.25 21.95
CA THR A 185 7.05 12.37 21.47
C THR A 185 7.86 13.09 22.51
N VAL A 186 8.98 12.51 22.91
CA VAL A 186 9.98 13.12 23.81
C VAL A 186 11.25 13.34 23.05
N MET A 187 11.80 14.54 23.11
CA MET A 187 13.14 14.85 22.60
C MET A 187 13.96 15.60 23.63
N LEU A 188 15.23 15.27 23.70
CA LEU A 188 16.23 15.85 24.59
C LEU A 188 17.43 16.33 23.79
N SER A 189 18.02 17.46 24.17
CA SER A 189 19.34 17.86 23.69
C SER A 189 20.40 16.88 24.20
N GLU A 190 21.48 16.71 23.41
CA GLU A 190 22.54 15.73 23.72
C GLU A 190 23.25 15.96 25.05
N ASN A 191 23.45 17.20 25.43
CA ASN A 191 24.06 17.56 26.72
C ASN A 191 23.17 17.12 27.90
N LEU A 192 21.83 17.20 27.81
CA LEU A 192 20.94 16.70 28.86
C LEU A 192 21.04 15.18 29.01
N VAL A 193 21.26 14.46 27.91
CA VAL A 193 21.47 13.01 27.93
C VAL A 193 22.82 12.68 28.57
N LYS A 194 23.89 13.38 28.21
CA LYS A 194 25.24 13.08 28.64
C LYS A 194 25.55 13.59 30.06
N GLU A 195 25.14 14.81 30.40
CA GLU A 195 25.53 15.49 31.64
C GLU A 195 24.47 15.32 32.77
N LYS A 196 23.18 15.26 32.38
CA LYS A 196 22.07 15.15 33.34
C LYS A 196 21.49 13.75 33.43
N ASN A 197 22.04 12.78 32.68
CA ASN A 197 21.59 11.38 32.66
C ASN A 197 20.10 11.20 32.29
N LEU A 198 19.51 12.17 31.57
CA LEU A 198 18.14 12.06 31.10
C LEU A 198 18.06 11.08 29.93
N ASN A 199 16.97 10.32 29.87
CA ASN A 199 16.74 9.34 28.81
C ASN A 199 15.30 9.41 28.31
N ALA A 200 15.12 9.85 27.06
CA ALA A 200 13.81 10.01 26.44
C ALA A 200 13.04 8.66 26.38
N GLY A 201 13.74 7.54 26.16
CA GLY A 201 13.14 6.21 26.13
C GLY A 201 12.57 5.78 27.49
N ASN A 202 13.19 6.20 28.62
CA ASN A 202 12.66 5.92 29.94
C ASN A 202 11.48 6.84 30.28
N ILE A 203 11.63 8.14 29.98
CA ILE A 203 10.58 9.14 30.19
C ILE A 203 9.31 8.76 29.42
N ILE A 204 9.45 8.43 28.13
CA ILE A 204 8.29 8.11 27.30
C ILE A 204 7.53 6.88 27.78
N ARG A 205 8.20 5.85 28.30
CA ARG A 205 7.55 4.65 28.84
C ARG A 205 6.66 4.95 30.04
N GLU A 206 7.09 5.87 30.90
CA GLU A 206 6.28 6.28 32.05
C GLU A 206 5.10 7.15 31.61
N LEU A 207 5.33 8.13 30.74
CA LEU A 207 4.26 9.00 30.21
C LEU A 207 3.23 8.21 29.39
N ALA A 208 3.65 7.16 28.69
CA ALA A 208 2.76 6.32 27.89
C ALA A 208 1.71 5.59 28.71
N LYS A 209 1.94 5.36 30.01
CA LYS A 209 0.96 4.72 30.92
C LYS A 209 -0.31 5.57 31.03
N GLU A 210 -0.21 6.90 30.98
CA GLU A 210 -1.33 7.81 31.09
C GLU A 210 -2.26 7.76 29.87
N ILE A 211 -1.73 7.38 28.72
CA ILE A 211 -2.50 7.24 27.47
C ILE A 211 -2.88 5.78 27.17
N ASP A 212 -2.78 4.87 28.17
CA ASP A 212 -2.98 3.44 28.00
C ASP A 212 -2.18 2.87 26.82
N GLY A 213 -0.89 3.23 26.79
CA GLY A 213 -0.01 2.99 25.65
C GLY A 213 1.34 2.41 26.01
N GLY A 214 2.17 2.33 25.00
CA GLY A 214 3.55 1.90 25.10
C GLY A 214 4.43 2.60 24.11
N GLY A 215 5.72 2.65 24.39
CA GLY A 215 6.67 3.32 23.53
C GLY A 215 8.12 3.05 23.90
N GLY A 216 9.01 3.71 23.19
CA GLY A 216 10.44 3.62 23.38
C GLY A 216 11.19 4.41 22.32
N GLY A 217 12.50 4.31 22.34
CA GLY A 217 13.35 5.01 21.39
C GLY A 217 14.78 5.14 21.88
N GLN A 218 15.49 6.07 21.31
CA GLN A 218 16.86 6.43 21.63
C GLN A 218 16.91 7.31 22.89
N PRO A 219 18.06 7.43 23.56
CA PRO A 219 18.18 8.29 24.72
C PRO A 219 17.80 9.76 24.51
N PHE A 220 17.93 10.28 23.28
CA PHE A 220 17.62 11.66 22.92
C PHE A 220 16.26 11.84 22.23
N TYR A 221 15.65 10.75 21.69
CA TYR A 221 14.38 10.78 20.97
C TYR A 221 13.59 9.50 21.18
N ALA A 222 12.35 9.62 21.61
CA ALA A 222 11.47 8.48 21.84
C ALA A 222 10.01 8.85 21.55
N THR A 223 9.22 7.85 21.15
CA THR A 223 7.80 8.01 20.85
C THR A 223 6.98 6.94 21.53
N ALA A 224 5.71 7.25 21.78
CA ALA A 224 4.73 6.31 22.28
C ALA A 224 3.38 6.52 21.61
N GLY A 225 2.64 5.43 21.45
CA GLY A 225 1.24 5.44 21.02
C GLY A 225 0.35 4.84 22.09
N GLY A 226 -0.90 5.28 22.16
CA GLY A 226 -1.85 4.81 23.15
C GLY A 226 -3.27 4.66 22.62
N LYS A 227 -4.21 4.42 23.52
CA LYS A 227 -5.63 4.25 23.23
C LYS A 227 -6.51 5.27 23.95
N ASN A 228 -5.98 6.00 24.93
CA ASN A 228 -6.71 6.91 25.79
C ASN A 228 -6.27 8.35 25.54
N SER A 229 -6.97 9.08 24.65
CA SER A 229 -6.70 10.49 24.37
C SER A 229 -6.95 11.42 25.55
N ALA A 230 -7.83 11.05 26.49
CA ALA A 230 -8.08 11.85 27.70
C ALA A 230 -6.87 11.89 28.65
N GLY A 231 -5.95 10.95 28.53
CA GLY A 231 -4.72 10.91 29.32
C GLY A 231 -3.63 11.87 28.86
N ILE A 232 -3.77 12.51 27.69
CA ILE A 232 -2.75 13.41 27.10
C ILE A 232 -2.38 14.53 28.05
N GLU A 233 -3.35 15.25 28.60
CA GLU A 233 -3.09 16.39 29.49
C GLU A 233 -2.33 15.97 30.75
N LYS A 234 -2.70 14.81 31.31
CA LYS A 234 -2.04 14.25 32.48
C LYS A 234 -0.60 13.87 32.18
N ALA A 235 -0.35 13.24 31.00
CA ALA A 235 1.00 12.92 30.54
C ALA A 235 1.88 14.19 30.38
N LEU A 236 1.34 15.25 29.79
CA LEU A 236 2.04 16.52 29.63
C LEU A 236 2.37 17.18 30.98
N LEU A 237 1.43 17.16 31.94
CA LEU A 237 1.67 17.68 33.29
C LEU A 237 2.75 16.88 34.04
N GLN A 238 2.73 15.56 33.92
CA GLN A 238 3.74 14.69 34.53
C GLN A 238 5.12 14.86 33.93
N ALA A 239 5.23 15.30 32.68
CA ALA A 239 6.52 15.48 32.01
C ALA A 239 7.48 16.39 32.81
N LYS A 240 6.96 17.38 33.51
CA LYS A 240 7.75 18.32 34.34
C LYS A 240 8.46 17.63 35.51
N ASN A 241 7.97 16.50 36.00
CA ASN A 241 8.55 15.77 37.13
C ASN A 241 9.89 15.09 36.81
N TYR A 242 10.23 14.96 35.53
CA TYR A 242 11.51 14.38 35.09
C TYR A 242 12.63 15.40 34.95
N ILE A 243 12.36 16.68 35.22
CA ILE A 243 13.40 17.73 35.28
C ILE A 243 14.20 17.53 36.58
N PRO A 244 15.52 17.35 36.51
CA PRO A 244 16.36 17.21 37.71
C PRO A 244 16.18 18.38 38.67
N LYS A 245 15.97 18.07 39.94
CA LYS A 245 16.04 19.07 41.02
C LYS A 245 17.49 19.47 41.21
N LEU A 246 17.74 20.75 41.44
CA LEU A 246 19.06 21.24 41.82
C LEU A 246 19.54 20.64 43.13
#